data_fc8c9921d489d153fc7a5a16027811d6
#
_entry.id   fc8c9921d489d153fc7a5a16027811d6
#
_cell.length_a   1.000
_cell.length_b   1.000
_cell.length_c   1.000
_cell.angle_alpha   90.00
_cell.angle_beta   90.00
_cell.angle_gamma   90.00
#
_symmetry.space_group_name_H-M   'P 1'
#
loop_
_entity.id
_entity.type
_entity.pdbx_description
1 polymer ?
#
loop_
_entity_poly.entity_id
_entity_poly.type
_entity_poly.pdbx_seq_one_letter_code
_entity_poly.pdbx_strand_id
1 'polypeptide(L)'
;MSGRFDELRREYPQFVYSGYSVSEHEDGLHLSFDFSIPGLCEFHPQTRLDGKSFDIFNSPVSDYAKRMVFFIGLAEAVSYWKCACPPVFRVECGEMSEDDKAFFKKLWFNGLGEFFYRNGIKTDIDSFVSIDAPEPKNIPQCEDYVSSGIEIVPVGGGKDSAVTTELLRPFGDKLRFFTVNDQPARTQCVLAGGYSEDKIIKIYRTIDPELLKRNAEGFLNGHTPFSSVVASISMYAGFINGANDVILSNESSANESNIGGESVNHQYSKSFEFEHDFDEFRRRNFPQSAVYFSLLRPFCELQIAKQFSQYKQYHLIFRSCNRGSKKNIWCCECPKCLFVAIMLSPFLPPDELNSIFGCDMLAKTELETDFDGLCGFTGLKPFECVGTADEVVLALTLTAEKYKKSGLEMPALLRRFCEKNTASANYSLLSGFNEENLIPKKFDECVKRMFEYVSAAD
;
A
#
# COMPACT_ATOMS: atom_id res chain seq x y z
N MET A 1 -23.60 18.32 -7.44
CA MET A 1 -22.85 18.72 -6.24
C MET A 1 -21.36 19.01 -6.51
N SER A 2 -21.04 19.56 -7.70
CA SER A 2 -19.69 20.09 -8.00
C SER A 2 -19.40 21.44 -7.29
N GLY A 3 -20.40 22.01 -6.65
CA GLY A 3 -20.32 23.35 -6.07
C GLY A 3 -19.22 23.53 -5.03
N ARG A 4 -19.05 22.60 -4.07
CA ARG A 4 -18.06 22.77 -2.98
C ARG A 4 -16.62 22.71 -3.46
N PHE A 5 -16.31 21.79 -4.39
CA PHE A 5 -14.99 21.70 -5.02
C PHE A 5 -14.65 23.01 -5.76
N ASP A 6 -15.58 23.50 -6.61
CA ASP A 6 -15.35 24.71 -7.39
C ASP A 6 -15.32 25.98 -6.52
N GLU A 7 -16.08 26.02 -5.43
CA GLU A 7 -16.06 27.10 -4.45
C GLU A 7 -14.69 27.20 -3.77
N LEU A 8 -14.22 26.09 -3.20
CA LEU A 8 -12.93 26.04 -2.49
C LEU A 8 -11.77 26.40 -3.39
N ARG A 9 -11.76 25.93 -4.65
CA ARG A 9 -10.70 26.26 -5.62
C ARG A 9 -10.67 27.75 -5.98
N ARG A 10 -11.82 28.43 -6.00
CA ARG A 10 -11.89 29.88 -6.24
C ARG A 10 -11.46 30.68 -5.02
N GLU A 11 -11.85 30.23 -3.84
CA GLU A 11 -11.51 30.88 -2.57
C GLU A 11 -10.04 30.68 -2.21
N TYR A 12 -9.50 29.49 -2.46
CA TYR A 12 -8.12 29.09 -2.15
C TYR A 12 -7.38 28.65 -3.42
N PRO A 13 -6.83 29.61 -4.20
CA PRO A 13 -6.27 29.30 -5.52
C PRO A 13 -4.91 28.61 -5.49
N GLN A 14 -4.23 28.56 -4.34
CA GLN A 14 -2.88 28.00 -4.23
C GLN A 14 -2.74 27.08 -3.02
N PHE A 15 -1.95 26.04 -3.22
CA PHE A 15 -1.31 25.22 -2.18
C PHE A 15 0.19 25.42 -2.30
N VAL A 16 0.89 25.65 -1.21
CA VAL A 16 2.32 25.96 -1.22
C VAL A 16 3.09 24.92 -0.41
N TYR A 17 4.13 24.36 -0.99
CA TYR A 17 5.17 23.60 -0.30
C TYR A 17 6.36 24.53 -0.10
N SER A 18 6.43 25.17 1.07
CA SER A 18 7.37 26.26 1.35
C SER A 18 8.69 25.79 1.93
N GLY A 19 8.73 24.63 2.61
CA GLY A 19 9.93 24.17 3.27
C GLY A 19 9.89 22.72 3.73
N TYR A 20 11.07 22.18 3.98
CA TYR A 20 11.27 20.95 4.73
C TYR A 20 12.53 21.06 5.57
N SER A 21 12.59 20.31 6.64
CA SER A 21 13.77 20.28 7.51
C SER A 21 14.07 18.86 7.97
N VAL A 22 15.34 18.64 8.31
CA VAL A 22 15.82 17.40 8.90
C VAL A 22 16.56 17.76 10.18
N SER A 23 16.19 17.11 11.29
CA SER A 23 16.81 17.31 12.58
C SER A 23 17.04 16.00 13.31
N GLU A 24 18.13 15.89 14.02
CA GLU A 24 18.43 14.75 14.88
C GLU A 24 17.95 15.05 16.30
N HIS A 25 17.27 14.06 16.89
CA HIS A 25 16.83 14.07 18.28
C HIS A 25 17.27 12.78 18.97
N GLU A 26 17.12 12.70 20.29
CA GLU A 26 17.46 11.50 21.07
C GLU A 26 16.66 10.25 20.59
N ASP A 27 15.46 10.45 20.08
CA ASP A 27 14.53 9.42 19.60
C ASP A 27 14.61 9.13 18.09
N GLY A 28 15.55 9.76 17.39
CA GLY A 28 15.83 9.48 15.98
C GLY A 28 15.89 10.71 15.07
N LEU A 29 15.77 10.47 13.78
CA LEU A 29 15.78 11.48 12.73
C LEU A 29 14.37 11.98 12.46
N HIS A 30 14.16 13.28 12.57
CA HIS A 30 12.89 13.93 12.28
C HIS A 30 12.93 14.66 10.94
N LEU A 31 11.98 14.31 10.06
CA LEU A 31 11.70 14.98 8.81
C LEU A 31 10.43 15.80 9.01
N SER A 32 10.48 17.10 8.80
CA SER A 32 9.32 18.00 8.90
C SER A 32 9.07 18.66 7.55
N PHE A 33 7.80 18.88 7.23
CA PHE A 33 7.38 19.47 5.96
C PHE A 33 6.45 20.65 6.25
N ASP A 34 6.63 21.75 5.52
CA ASP A 34 5.84 22.96 5.67
C ASP A 34 4.94 23.16 4.45
N PHE A 35 3.65 23.00 4.65
CA PHE A 35 2.62 23.23 3.64
C PHE A 35 1.68 24.34 4.08
N SER A 36 1.13 25.08 3.13
CA SER A 36 0.09 26.06 3.41
C SER A 36 -0.95 26.14 2.30
N ILE A 37 -2.16 26.52 2.70
CA ILE A 37 -3.19 27.04 1.83
C ILE A 37 -3.39 28.50 2.23
N PRO A 38 -2.79 29.47 1.48
CA PRO A 38 -2.84 30.88 1.83
C PRO A 38 -4.27 31.37 2.05
N GLY A 39 -4.49 32.05 3.18
CA GLY A 39 -5.81 32.51 3.60
C GLY A 39 -6.66 31.47 4.35
N LEU A 40 -6.21 30.20 4.45
CA LEU A 40 -6.93 29.16 5.18
C LEU A 40 -6.13 28.60 6.38
N CYS A 41 -4.97 27.98 6.14
CA CYS A 41 -4.21 27.29 7.19
C CYS A 41 -2.81 26.90 6.73
N GLU A 42 -2.00 26.49 7.72
CA GLU A 42 -0.69 25.87 7.54
C GLU A 42 -0.72 24.45 8.10
N PHE A 43 0.17 23.58 7.58
CA PHE A 43 0.32 22.18 8.00
C PHE A 43 1.81 21.86 8.17
N HIS A 44 2.14 21.17 9.27
CA HIS A 44 3.51 20.81 9.63
C HIS A 44 3.61 19.31 9.97
N PRO A 45 3.30 18.40 9.02
CA PRO A 45 3.45 16.97 9.29
C PRO A 45 4.89 16.57 9.51
N GLN A 46 5.06 15.51 10.29
CA GLN A 46 6.37 14.97 10.63
C GLN A 46 6.46 13.48 10.36
N THR A 47 7.64 13.06 9.94
CA THR A 47 8.02 11.66 9.86
C THR A 47 9.30 11.46 10.66
N ARG A 48 9.26 10.55 11.65
CA ARG A 48 10.40 10.18 12.45
C ARG A 48 10.88 8.79 12.09
N LEU A 49 12.20 8.65 11.93
CA LEU A 49 12.88 7.37 11.74
C LEU A 49 13.63 7.04 13.02
N ASP A 50 13.34 5.89 13.65
CA ASP A 50 14.10 5.41 14.79
C ASP A 50 15.54 5.07 14.36
N GLY A 51 16.51 5.39 15.23
CA GLY A 51 17.92 5.09 14.99
C GLY A 51 18.69 6.20 14.29
N LYS A 52 19.92 5.92 13.94
CA LYS A 52 20.94 6.90 13.61
C LYS A 52 21.05 7.12 12.13
N SER A 53 21.15 8.37 11.68
CA SER A 53 21.81 8.65 10.39
C SER A 53 21.85 10.14 10.03
N PHE A 54 21.97 11.00 11.03
CA PHE A 54 22.17 12.43 10.74
C PHE A 54 23.51 12.68 10.06
N ASP A 55 24.52 11.85 10.32
CA ASP A 55 25.85 11.97 9.70
C ASP A 55 25.81 12.03 8.17
N ILE A 56 24.77 11.45 7.55
CA ILE A 56 24.58 11.50 6.09
C ILE A 56 24.39 12.94 5.61
N PHE A 57 23.81 13.83 6.42
CA PHE A 57 23.60 15.23 6.07
C PHE A 57 24.86 16.11 6.24
N ASN A 58 25.89 15.56 6.86
CA ASN A 58 27.22 16.15 6.97
C ASN A 58 28.24 15.50 6.02
N SER A 59 27.79 14.57 5.18
CA SER A 59 28.61 13.80 4.24
C SER A 59 28.52 14.35 2.82
N PRO A 60 29.38 13.90 1.89
CA PRO A 60 29.32 14.28 0.46
C PRO A 60 27.98 13.95 -0.21
N VAL A 61 27.18 13.02 0.35
CA VAL A 61 25.87 12.63 -0.21
C VAL A 61 24.71 13.43 0.37
N SER A 62 24.97 14.48 1.12
CA SER A 62 23.98 15.32 1.81
C SER A 62 22.89 15.84 0.86
N ASP A 63 23.28 16.38 -0.28
CA ASP A 63 22.32 16.97 -1.23
C ASP A 63 21.44 15.91 -1.89
N TYR A 64 21.97 14.71 -2.11
CA TYR A 64 21.20 13.55 -2.56
C TYR A 64 20.17 13.12 -1.52
N ALA A 65 20.55 13.02 -0.25
CA ALA A 65 19.66 12.70 0.86
C ALA A 65 18.56 13.76 1.05
N LYS A 66 18.92 15.05 0.99
CA LYS A 66 17.97 16.18 1.06
C LYS A 66 16.96 16.13 -0.08
N ARG A 67 17.40 15.80 -1.31
CA ARG A 67 16.50 15.64 -2.44
C ARG A 67 15.51 14.50 -2.23
N MET A 68 15.92 13.39 -1.63
CA MET A 68 14.99 12.32 -1.24
C MET A 68 13.94 12.81 -0.24
N VAL A 69 14.35 13.56 0.78
CA VAL A 69 13.42 14.14 1.77
C VAL A 69 12.44 15.11 1.10
N PHE A 70 12.91 15.95 0.20
CA PHE A 70 12.04 16.83 -0.59
C PHE A 70 10.92 16.05 -1.31
N PHE A 71 11.25 14.92 -1.96
CA PHE A 71 10.25 14.11 -2.65
C PHE A 71 9.34 13.31 -1.72
N ILE A 72 9.78 12.97 -0.50
CA ILE A 72 8.88 12.45 0.55
C ILE A 72 7.81 13.51 0.85
N GLY A 73 8.19 14.79 0.97
CA GLY A 73 7.25 15.89 1.17
C GLY A 73 6.23 16.01 0.03
N LEU A 74 6.61 15.82 -1.23
CA LEU A 74 5.67 15.81 -2.36
C LEU A 74 4.69 14.63 -2.29
N ALA A 75 5.16 13.42 -1.92
CA ALA A 75 4.27 12.28 -1.72
C ALA A 75 3.28 12.51 -0.56
N GLU A 76 3.71 13.22 0.49
CA GLU A 76 2.90 13.59 1.66
C GLU A 76 1.89 14.69 1.36
N ALA A 77 2.27 15.66 0.54
CA ALA A 77 1.53 16.90 0.26
C ALA A 77 0.09 16.68 -0.18
N VAL A 78 -0.19 15.63 -0.97
CA VAL A 78 -1.53 15.33 -1.47
C VAL A 78 -2.54 15.07 -0.35
N SER A 79 -2.07 14.59 0.81
CA SER A 79 -2.90 14.39 2.00
C SER A 79 -3.48 15.70 2.54
N TYR A 80 -2.79 16.81 2.32
CA TYR A 80 -3.15 18.16 2.77
C TYR A 80 -3.80 18.97 1.65
N TRP A 81 -3.28 18.88 0.43
CA TRP A 81 -3.83 19.54 -0.76
C TRP A 81 -5.32 19.24 -0.96
N LYS A 82 -5.75 18.00 -0.77
CA LYS A 82 -7.15 17.56 -0.97
C LYS A 82 -8.16 18.31 -0.09
N CYS A 83 -7.72 18.95 0.99
CA CYS A 83 -8.57 19.70 1.91
C CYS A 83 -9.41 20.76 1.19
N ALA A 84 -8.81 21.52 0.25
CA ALA A 84 -9.47 22.53 -0.56
C ALA A 84 -9.24 22.36 -2.07
N CYS A 85 -8.40 21.40 -2.49
CA CYS A 85 -8.06 21.13 -3.89
C CYS A 85 -7.62 22.36 -4.70
N PRO A 86 -6.70 23.22 -4.23
CA PRO A 86 -6.26 24.39 -4.96
C PRO A 86 -5.78 24.07 -6.38
N PRO A 87 -6.13 24.89 -7.40
CA PRO A 87 -5.74 24.62 -8.80
C PRO A 87 -4.24 24.72 -9.06
N VAL A 88 -3.50 25.49 -8.26
CA VAL A 88 -2.05 25.65 -8.38
C VAL A 88 -1.36 25.05 -7.16
N PHE A 89 -0.46 24.12 -7.39
CA PHE A 89 0.47 23.57 -6.41
C PHE A 89 1.85 24.22 -6.62
N ARG A 90 2.22 25.14 -5.74
CA ARG A 90 3.47 25.87 -5.80
C ARG A 90 4.53 25.23 -4.93
N VAL A 91 5.70 24.97 -5.51
CA VAL A 91 6.88 24.42 -4.81
C VAL A 91 7.93 25.52 -4.70
N GLU A 92 8.28 25.89 -3.47
CA GLU A 92 9.27 26.95 -3.19
C GLU A 92 10.60 26.40 -2.64
N CYS A 93 10.58 25.16 -2.12
CA CYS A 93 11.72 24.58 -1.40
C CYS A 93 12.53 23.56 -2.20
N GLY A 94 12.26 23.37 -3.49
CA GLY A 94 12.96 22.39 -4.30
C GLY A 94 12.72 22.57 -5.79
N GLU A 95 13.36 21.72 -6.58
CA GLU A 95 13.33 21.76 -8.03
C GLU A 95 12.74 20.46 -8.59
N MET A 96 11.91 20.57 -9.65
CA MET A 96 11.25 19.44 -10.32
C MET A 96 11.40 19.57 -11.83
N SER A 97 11.86 18.51 -12.50
CA SER A 97 11.79 18.42 -13.96
C SER A 97 10.34 18.25 -14.43
N GLU A 98 10.09 18.49 -15.72
CA GLU A 98 8.75 18.24 -16.29
C GLU A 98 8.31 16.78 -16.13
N ASP A 99 9.24 15.82 -16.21
CA ASP A 99 8.96 14.41 -15.95
C ASP A 99 8.57 14.15 -14.49
N ASP A 100 9.19 14.85 -13.51
CA ASP A 100 8.82 14.76 -12.11
C ASP A 100 7.43 15.34 -11.86
N LYS A 101 7.13 16.50 -12.46
CA LYS A 101 5.79 17.12 -12.39
C LYS A 101 4.73 16.19 -12.99
N ALA A 102 5.02 15.58 -14.15
CA ALA A 102 4.13 14.61 -14.79
C ALA A 102 3.90 13.38 -13.93
N PHE A 103 4.96 12.81 -13.33
CA PHE A 103 4.86 11.65 -12.41
C PHE A 103 3.98 11.97 -11.20
N PHE A 104 4.23 13.07 -10.47
CA PHE A 104 3.43 13.42 -9.30
C PHE A 104 1.98 13.78 -9.66
N LYS A 105 1.76 14.46 -10.79
CA LYS A 105 0.43 14.76 -11.28
C LYS A 105 -0.36 13.48 -11.57
N LYS A 106 0.24 12.52 -12.27
CA LYS A 106 -0.35 11.20 -12.55
C LYS A 106 -0.63 10.42 -11.26
N LEU A 107 0.34 10.36 -10.34
CA LEU A 107 0.21 9.72 -9.05
C LEU A 107 -0.97 10.27 -8.24
N TRP A 108 -1.07 11.59 -8.13
CA TRP A 108 -2.13 12.23 -7.36
C TRP A 108 -3.49 12.04 -8.01
N PHE A 109 -3.59 12.22 -9.33
CA PHE A 109 -4.86 12.07 -10.04
C PHE A 109 -5.43 10.64 -9.88
N ASN A 110 -4.65 9.64 -10.21
CA ASN A 110 -5.09 8.24 -10.13
C ASN A 110 -5.26 7.78 -8.66
N GLY A 111 -4.37 8.22 -7.76
CA GLY A 111 -4.44 7.89 -6.34
C GLY A 111 -5.59 8.56 -5.59
N LEU A 112 -6.20 9.60 -6.15
CA LEU A 112 -7.38 10.28 -5.61
C LEU A 112 -8.71 9.79 -6.21
N GLY A 113 -8.73 8.75 -7.05
CA GLY A 113 -9.94 8.28 -7.72
C GLY A 113 -11.12 8.03 -6.78
N GLU A 114 -10.93 7.34 -5.65
CA GLU A 114 -11.97 7.17 -4.63
C GLU A 114 -12.38 8.52 -4.00
N PHE A 115 -11.43 9.40 -3.72
CA PHE A 115 -11.72 10.73 -3.17
C PHE A 115 -12.59 11.53 -4.13
N PHE A 116 -12.30 11.54 -5.42
CA PHE A 116 -13.12 12.22 -6.43
C PHE A 116 -14.52 11.61 -6.49
N TYR A 117 -14.63 10.28 -6.54
CA TYR A 117 -15.90 9.58 -6.59
C TYR A 117 -16.78 9.90 -5.37
N ARG A 118 -16.24 9.79 -4.15
CA ARG A 118 -16.99 10.03 -2.91
C ARG A 118 -17.45 11.47 -2.73
N ASN A 119 -16.66 12.43 -3.22
CA ASN A 119 -16.99 13.85 -3.15
C ASN A 119 -17.76 14.37 -4.38
N GLY A 120 -18.11 13.48 -5.33
CA GLY A 120 -18.84 13.85 -6.56
C GLY A 120 -18.05 14.81 -7.46
N ILE A 121 -16.71 14.77 -7.40
CA ILE A 121 -15.82 15.64 -8.16
C ILE A 121 -15.62 15.03 -9.56
N LYS A 122 -15.91 15.85 -10.59
CA LYS A 122 -15.64 15.51 -11.98
C LYS A 122 -14.53 16.42 -12.49
N THR A 123 -13.38 15.82 -12.75
CA THR A 123 -12.18 16.52 -13.25
C THR A 123 -11.36 15.57 -14.11
N ASP A 124 -10.42 16.07 -14.86
CA ASP A 124 -9.46 15.31 -15.65
C ASP A 124 -8.03 15.62 -15.20
N ILE A 125 -7.08 14.82 -15.67
CA ILE A 125 -5.68 14.93 -15.28
C ILE A 125 -5.08 16.30 -15.67
N ASP A 126 -5.55 16.93 -16.73
CA ASP A 126 -4.97 18.19 -17.21
C ASP A 126 -5.41 19.39 -16.37
N SER A 127 -6.66 19.36 -15.91
CA SER A 127 -7.33 20.50 -15.23
C SER A 127 -7.33 20.41 -13.70
N PHE A 128 -7.06 19.24 -13.09
CA PHE A 128 -7.23 19.10 -11.64
C PHE A 128 -6.18 19.88 -10.83
N VAL A 129 -4.91 19.91 -11.26
CA VAL A 129 -3.84 20.70 -10.64
C VAL A 129 -2.75 21.05 -11.66
N SER A 130 -2.17 22.25 -11.53
CA SER A 130 -0.90 22.62 -12.17
C SER A 130 0.19 22.67 -11.09
N ILE A 131 1.37 22.10 -11.38
CA ILE A 131 2.53 22.14 -10.49
C ILE A 131 3.46 23.23 -10.97
N ASP A 132 3.64 24.27 -10.14
CA ASP A 132 4.57 25.37 -10.35
C ASP A 132 5.82 25.15 -9.49
N ALA A 133 6.92 24.72 -10.11
CA ALA A 133 8.18 24.43 -9.45
C ALA A 133 9.36 24.86 -10.35
N PRO A 134 10.48 25.35 -9.77
CA PRO A 134 11.69 25.62 -10.52
C PRO A 134 12.24 24.35 -11.21
N GLU A 135 12.83 24.52 -12.39
CA GLU A 135 13.54 23.44 -13.07
C GLU A 135 14.91 23.16 -12.43
N PRO A 136 15.32 21.87 -12.30
CA PRO A 136 16.60 21.53 -11.70
C PRO A 136 17.75 21.94 -12.62
N LYS A 137 18.72 22.66 -12.06
CA LYS A 137 19.97 22.98 -12.75
C LYS A 137 20.91 21.78 -12.80
N ASN A 138 20.95 21.01 -11.71
CA ASN A 138 21.72 19.78 -11.60
C ASN A 138 20.95 18.79 -10.71
N ILE A 139 20.96 17.51 -11.07
CA ILE A 139 20.45 16.44 -10.21
C ILE A 139 21.66 15.91 -9.42
N PRO A 140 21.62 15.96 -8.07
CA PRO A 140 22.71 15.42 -7.24
C PRO A 140 22.97 13.95 -7.58
N GLN A 141 24.24 13.59 -7.70
CA GLN A 141 24.70 12.21 -7.86
C GLN A 141 25.30 11.69 -6.56
N CYS A 142 25.33 10.40 -6.39
CA CYS A 142 25.88 9.74 -5.20
C CYS A 142 26.86 8.64 -5.63
N GLU A 143 28.00 9.05 -6.18
CA GLU A 143 29.04 8.12 -6.67
C GLU A 143 29.64 7.26 -5.54
N ASP A 144 29.66 7.80 -4.31
CA ASP A 144 30.22 7.15 -3.12
C ASP A 144 29.22 6.26 -2.37
N TYR A 145 28.07 5.95 -2.94
CA TYR A 145 27.11 5.05 -2.29
C TYR A 145 27.68 3.64 -2.14
N VAL A 146 27.82 3.22 -0.90
CA VAL A 146 28.32 1.87 -0.59
C VAL A 146 27.16 1.01 -0.08
N SER A 147 26.81 -0.01 -0.84
CA SER A 147 25.84 -1.00 -0.41
C SER A 147 26.36 -1.82 0.76
N SER A 148 25.53 -1.99 1.79
CA SER A 148 25.77 -2.89 2.93
C SER A 148 25.31 -4.32 2.63
N GLY A 149 24.70 -4.57 1.46
CA GLY A 149 24.18 -5.87 1.04
C GLY A 149 22.91 -6.30 1.77
N ILE A 150 22.21 -5.38 2.43
CA ILE A 150 20.92 -5.66 3.08
C ILE A 150 19.75 -5.50 2.11
N GLU A 151 18.63 -6.15 2.45
CA GLU A 151 17.36 -6.08 1.76
C GLU A 151 16.29 -5.57 2.71
N ILE A 152 15.50 -4.58 2.31
CA ILE A 152 14.43 -4.02 3.14
C ILE A 152 13.08 -4.57 2.71
N VAL A 153 12.31 -5.08 3.68
CA VAL A 153 10.97 -5.64 3.49
C VAL A 153 9.97 -4.81 4.28
N PRO A 154 9.12 -3.99 3.63
CA PRO A 154 8.01 -3.33 4.29
C PRO A 154 7.00 -4.34 4.83
N VAL A 155 6.68 -4.27 6.13
CA VAL A 155 5.77 -5.19 6.82
C VAL A 155 4.53 -4.45 7.30
N GLY A 156 3.39 -4.79 6.68
CA GLY A 156 2.08 -4.29 7.08
C GLY A 156 1.40 -5.11 8.20
N GLY A 157 1.94 -6.28 8.53
CA GLY A 157 1.35 -7.22 9.51
C GLY A 157 0.24 -8.12 8.93
N GLY A 158 0.02 -8.09 7.60
CA GLY A 158 -0.92 -8.94 6.88
C GLY A 158 -0.26 -10.21 6.30
N LYS A 159 -1.08 -11.07 5.67
CA LYS A 159 -0.66 -12.32 5.06
C LYS A 159 0.43 -12.14 4.00
N ASP A 160 0.35 -11.07 3.19
CA ASP A 160 1.23 -10.83 2.05
C ASP A 160 2.68 -10.59 2.50
N SER A 161 2.87 -9.70 3.51
CA SER A 161 4.18 -9.47 4.09
C SER A 161 4.73 -10.70 4.83
N ALA A 162 3.88 -11.56 5.41
CA ALA A 162 4.30 -12.83 6.01
C ALA A 162 4.80 -13.79 4.91
N VAL A 163 4.09 -13.92 3.78
CA VAL A 163 4.54 -14.74 2.65
C VAL A 163 5.86 -14.23 2.10
N THR A 164 6.00 -12.92 1.87
CA THR A 164 7.27 -12.32 1.41
C THR A 164 8.42 -12.63 2.37
N THR A 165 8.19 -12.47 3.69
CA THR A 165 9.20 -12.79 4.71
C THR A 165 9.66 -14.24 4.63
N GLU A 166 8.73 -15.19 4.47
CA GLU A 166 9.04 -16.61 4.38
C GLU A 166 9.75 -16.99 3.08
N LEU A 167 9.37 -16.37 1.96
CA LEU A 167 10.05 -16.59 0.68
C LEU A 167 11.49 -16.08 0.72
N LEU A 168 11.75 -15.01 1.45
CA LEU A 168 13.08 -14.39 1.58
C LEU A 168 13.97 -15.04 2.65
N ARG A 169 13.54 -16.11 3.35
CA ARG A 169 14.38 -16.81 4.35
C ARG A 169 15.81 -17.12 3.88
N PRO A 170 16.08 -17.46 2.60
CA PRO A 170 17.47 -17.70 2.15
C PRO A 170 18.41 -16.51 2.30
N PHE A 171 17.88 -15.29 2.42
CA PHE A 171 18.66 -14.08 2.63
C PHE A 171 19.07 -13.85 4.08
N GLY A 172 18.40 -14.52 5.04
CA GLY A 172 18.80 -14.59 6.45
C GLY A 172 19.07 -13.23 7.10
N ASP A 173 20.29 -13.07 7.64
CA ASP A 173 20.70 -11.86 8.35
C ASP A 173 20.78 -10.59 7.51
N LYS A 174 20.68 -10.70 6.19
CA LYS A 174 20.63 -9.53 5.30
C LYS A 174 19.30 -8.82 5.33
N LEU A 175 18.22 -9.47 5.81
CA LEU A 175 16.91 -8.86 5.85
C LEU A 175 16.81 -7.79 6.95
N ARG A 176 16.16 -6.69 6.61
CA ARG A 176 15.65 -5.68 7.52
C ARG A 176 14.18 -5.47 7.21
N PHE A 177 13.41 -5.30 8.27
CA PHE A 177 11.97 -5.10 8.17
C PHE A 177 11.65 -3.64 8.41
N PHE A 178 10.71 -3.11 7.63
CA PHE A 178 10.35 -1.70 7.67
C PHE A 178 8.88 -1.57 8.09
N THR A 179 8.58 -0.78 9.11
CA THR A 179 7.22 -0.55 9.58
C THR A 179 6.91 0.93 9.67
N VAL A 180 5.69 1.34 9.27
CA VAL A 180 5.19 2.71 9.44
C VAL A 180 4.11 2.71 10.50
N ASN A 181 4.27 3.53 11.56
CA ASN A 181 3.38 3.58 12.72
C ASN A 181 3.18 2.18 13.32
N ASP A 182 4.21 1.69 13.98
CA ASP A 182 4.28 0.32 14.48
C ASP A 182 2.99 -0.11 15.21
N GLN A 183 2.58 -1.33 14.93
CA GLN A 183 1.43 -1.99 15.53
C GLN A 183 1.82 -3.42 15.91
N PRO A 184 1.23 -4.00 16.97
CA PRO A 184 1.63 -5.31 17.46
C PRO A 184 1.71 -6.38 16.37
N ALA A 185 0.75 -6.44 15.45
CA ALA A 185 0.76 -7.42 14.36
C ALA A 185 2.01 -7.31 13.46
N ARG A 186 2.54 -6.10 13.24
CA ARG A 186 3.72 -5.88 12.39
C ARG A 186 4.96 -6.47 13.02
N THR A 187 5.27 -6.06 14.25
CA THR A 187 6.38 -6.62 15.04
C THR A 187 6.21 -8.12 15.26
N GLN A 188 5.02 -8.60 15.66
CA GLN A 188 4.75 -10.02 15.86
C GLN A 188 4.96 -10.87 14.60
N CYS A 189 4.60 -10.36 13.42
CA CYS A 189 4.87 -11.07 12.16
C CYS A 189 6.39 -11.23 11.92
N VAL A 190 7.19 -10.21 12.20
CA VAL A 190 8.66 -10.32 12.08
C VAL A 190 9.22 -11.35 13.06
N LEU A 191 8.77 -11.31 14.32
CA LEU A 191 9.20 -12.26 15.36
C LEU A 191 8.78 -13.70 15.03
N ALA A 192 7.56 -13.91 14.53
CA ALA A 192 7.09 -15.23 14.09
C ALA A 192 7.85 -15.76 12.87
N GLY A 193 8.41 -14.88 12.04
CA GLY A 193 9.37 -15.20 10.98
C GLY A 193 10.72 -15.68 11.50
N GLY A 194 10.97 -15.62 12.83
CA GLY A 194 12.23 -16.02 13.46
C GLY A 194 13.29 -14.92 13.49
N TYR A 195 12.90 -13.67 13.22
CA TYR A 195 13.80 -12.53 13.28
C TYR A 195 13.61 -11.75 14.59
N SER A 196 14.64 -11.05 15.03
CA SER A 196 14.62 -10.24 16.24
C SER A 196 14.15 -8.79 15.97
N GLU A 197 13.73 -8.11 17.02
CA GLU A 197 13.16 -6.75 16.91
C GLU A 197 14.18 -5.71 16.44
N ASP A 198 15.47 -5.91 16.68
CA ASP A 198 16.56 -5.05 16.20
C ASP A 198 16.72 -5.05 14.67
N LYS A 199 16.09 -6.01 13.96
CA LYS A 199 16.02 -6.02 12.51
C LYS A 199 14.91 -5.11 11.96
N ILE A 200 14.09 -4.46 12.82
CA ILE A 200 12.96 -3.63 12.41
C ILE A 200 13.37 -2.16 12.37
N ILE A 201 13.25 -1.55 11.20
CA ILE A 201 13.37 -0.11 10.98
C ILE A 201 11.98 0.49 11.23
N LYS A 202 11.80 1.19 12.35
CA LYS A 202 10.51 1.76 12.74
C LYS A 202 10.41 3.21 12.29
N ILE A 203 9.32 3.51 11.60
CA ILE A 203 8.98 4.85 11.12
C ILE A 203 7.68 5.30 11.78
N TYR A 204 7.64 6.56 12.21
CA TYR A 204 6.44 7.16 12.79
C TYR A 204 6.05 8.39 11.97
N ARG A 205 4.93 8.30 11.31
CA ARG A 205 4.32 9.39 10.55
C ARG A 205 3.17 9.99 11.34
N THR A 206 3.15 11.30 11.45
CA THR A 206 2.04 12.05 12.06
C THR A 206 1.22 12.76 11.00
N ILE A 207 -0.08 12.84 11.22
CA ILE A 207 -0.97 13.72 10.46
C ILE A 207 -1.12 14.99 11.28
N ASP A 208 -0.95 16.16 10.63
CA ASP A 208 -1.12 17.43 11.30
C ASP A 208 -2.56 17.58 11.84
N PRO A 209 -2.72 17.96 13.13
CA PRO A 209 -4.04 18.18 13.74
C PRO A 209 -4.91 19.22 13.02
N GLU A 210 -4.30 20.19 12.35
CA GLU A 210 -5.05 21.19 11.57
C GLU A 210 -5.83 20.56 10.43
N LEU A 211 -5.30 19.52 9.76
CA LEU A 211 -6.07 18.77 8.75
C LEU A 211 -7.32 18.11 9.37
N LEU A 212 -7.19 17.53 10.56
CA LEU A 212 -8.33 16.89 11.24
C LEU A 212 -9.39 17.93 11.62
N LYS A 213 -8.97 19.14 12.04
CA LYS A 213 -9.84 20.26 12.32
C LYS A 213 -10.59 20.71 11.05
N ARG A 214 -9.91 20.90 9.92
CA ARG A 214 -10.54 21.25 8.64
C ARG A 214 -11.53 20.19 8.18
N ASN A 215 -11.21 18.90 8.35
CA ASN A 215 -12.15 17.82 8.06
C ASN A 215 -13.43 17.91 8.91
N ALA A 216 -13.31 18.26 10.19
CA ALA A 216 -14.46 18.47 11.08
C ALA A 216 -15.29 19.70 10.72
N GLU A 217 -14.69 20.72 10.13
CA GLU A 217 -15.34 21.94 9.61
C GLU A 217 -16.03 21.72 8.25
N GLY A 218 -15.95 20.52 7.66
CA GLY A 218 -16.61 20.17 6.40
C GLY A 218 -15.82 20.50 5.14
N PHE A 219 -14.50 20.65 5.25
CA PHE A 219 -13.61 20.66 4.10
C PHE A 219 -13.54 19.25 3.46
N LEU A 220 -13.01 19.17 2.23
CA LEU A 220 -12.97 17.91 1.49
C LEU A 220 -12.06 16.89 2.18
N ASN A 221 -12.54 15.65 2.27
CA ASN A 221 -11.82 14.56 2.91
C ASN A 221 -12.05 13.24 2.17
N GLY A 222 -11.10 12.31 2.27
CA GLY A 222 -11.19 10.98 1.68
C GLY A 222 -9.83 10.31 1.53
N HIS A 223 -9.83 9.21 0.80
CA HIS A 223 -8.65 8.39 0.52
C HIS A 223 -7.52 9.19 -0.16
N THR A 224 -6.28 8.81 0.15
CA THR A 224 -5.06 9.28 -0.53
C THR A 224 -4.13 8.10 -0.82
N PRO A 225 -3.24 8.20 -1.81
CA PRO A 225 -2.34 7.11 -2.21
C PRO A 225 -1.24 6.86 -1.17
N PHE A 226 -1.59 6.38 0.02
CA PHE A 226 -0.65 6.19 1.13
C PHE A 226 0.53 5.28 0.80
N SER A 227 0.35 4.28 -0.09
CA SER A 227 1.46 3.41 -0.49
C SER A 227 2.57 4.14 -1.22
N SER A 228 2.30 5.29 -1.86
CA SER A 228 3.35 6.14 -2.45
C SER A 228 4.21 6.85 -1.39
N VAL A 229 3.60 7.21 -0.27
CA VAL A 229 4.35 7.73 0.90
C VAL A 229 5.25 6.65 1.47
N VAL A 230 4.72 5.41 1.62
CA VAL A 230 5.52 4.25 2.05
C VAL A 230 6.67 3.99 1.08
N ALA A 231 6.43 4.04 -0.25
CA ALA A 231 7.46 3.87 -1.27
C ALA A 231 8.60 4.89 -1.10
N SER A 232 8.26 6.19 -1.02
CA SER A 232 9.25 7.26 -0.89
C SER A 232 10.06 7.16 0.41
N ILE A 233 9.40 6.88 1.55
CA ILE A 233 10.09 6.73 2.85
C ILE A 233 10.92 5.45 2.89
N SER A 234 10.43 4.33 2.33
CA SER A 234 11.19 3.08 2.33
C SER A 234 12.43 3.15 1.42
N MET A 235 12.36 3.89 0.32
CA MET A 235 13.51 4.17 -0.54
C MET A 235 14.56 5.02 0.22
N TYR A 236 14.13 6.05 0.95
CA TYR A 236 15.01 6.83 1.80
C TYR A 236 15.62 5.99 2.92
N ALA A 237 14.81 5.17 3.62
CA ALA A 237 15.31 4.24 4.63
C ALA A 237 16.30 3.22 4.02
N GLY A 238 16.05 2.76 2.79
CA GLY A 238 16.97 1.94 2.02
C GLY A 238 18.32 2.63 1.81
N PHE A 239 18.28 3.87 1.36
CA PHE A 239 19.48 4.66 1.09
C PHE A 239 20.34 4.86 2.35
N ILE A 240 19.77 5.31 3.46
CA ILE A 240 20.52 5.56 4.71
C ILE A 240 21.04 4.29 5.40
N ASN A 241 20.49 3.12 5.09
CA ASN A 241 20.94 1.84 5.60
C ASN A 241 21.81 1.04 4.60
N GLY A 242 22.08 1.59 3.42
CA GLY A 242 22.89 0.92 2.39
C GLY A 242 22.18 -0.31 1.78
N ALA A 243 20.86 -0.28 1.65
CA ALA A 243 20.12 -1.43 1.10
C ALA A 243 20.27 -1.57 -0.42
N ASN A 244 20.31 -2.81 -0.91
CA ASN A 244 20.26 -3.10 -2.33
C ASN A 244 18.84 -2.95 -2.89
N ASP A 245 17.86 -3.46 -2.15
CA ASP A 245 16.47 -3.53 -2.60
C ASP A 245 15.49 -3.15 -1.49
N VAL A 246 14.34 -2.62 -1.92
CA VAL A 246 13.12 -2.46 -1.14
C VAL A 246 12.07 -3.39 -1.76
N ILE A 247 11.72 -4.45 -1.04
CA ILE A 247 10.95 -5.59 -1.52
C ILE A 247 9.53 -5.54 -0.96
N LEU A 248 8.58 -5.09 -1.78
CA LEU A 248 7.17 -4.99 -1.43
C LEU A 248 6.47 -6.36 -1.58
N SER A 249 5.22 -6.38 -1.11
CA SER A 249 4.35 -7.56 -1.14
C SER A 249 3.05 -7.30 -1.93
N ASN A 250 3.10 -6.40 -2.93
CA ASN A 250 1.91 -6.15 -3.76
C ASN A 250 1.72 -7.29 -4.76
N GLU A 251 0.47 -7.64 -4.99
CA GLU A 251 0.00 -8.71 -5.85
C GLU A 251 -0.47 -8.20 -7.23
N SER A 252 -0.72 -9.11 -8.18
CA SER A 252 -1.24 -8.75 -9.50
C SER A 252 -2.67 -8.20 -9.45
N SER A 253 -3.47 -8.64 -8.50
CA SER A 253 -4.89 -8.26 -8.36
C SER A 253 -5.11 -6.79 -7.96
N ALA A 254 -4.05 -6.07 -7.51
CA ALA A 254 -4.10 -4.64 -7.19
C ALA A 254 -4.36 -3.73 -8.42
N ASN A 255 -4.30 -4.27 -9.62
CA ASN A 255 -4.53 -3.53 -10.87
C ASN A 255 -6.02 -3.31 -11.18
N GLU A 256 -6.95 -4.02 -10.52
CA GLU A 256 -8.38 -3.97 -10.85
C GLU A 256 -9.08 -2.69 -10.35
N SER A 257 -9.95 -2.12 -11.22
CA SER A 257 -10.83 -1.00 -10.85
C SER A 257 -11.91 -1.41 -9.84
N ASN A 258 -12.34 -0.47 -8.99
CA ASN A 258 -13.46 -0.66 -8.06
C ASN A 258 -14.83 -0.45 -8.68
N ILE A 259 -14.91 0.20 -9.84
CA ILE A 259 -16.16 0.55 -10.52
C ILE A 259 -16.11 -0.02 -11.93
N GLY A 260 -17.06 -0.89 -12.26
CA GLY A 260 -17.15 -1.48 -13.60
C GLY A 260 -17.26 -0.40 -14.69
N GLY A 261 -16.32 -0.42 -15.65
CA GLY A 261 -16.27 0.52 -16.77
C GLY A 261 -15.64 1.88 -16.48
N GLU A 262 -15.14 2.12 -15.27
CA GLU A 262 -14.41 3.35 -14.90
C GLU A 262 -12.98 3.03 -14.45
N SER A 263 -12.07 4.02 -14.53
CA SER A 263 -10.66 3.86 -14.14
C SER A 263 -10.40 4.15 -12.65
N VAL A 264 -11.42 4.06 -11.78
CA VAL A 264 -11.29 4.33 -10.34
C VAL A 264 -10.69 3.13 -9.64
N ASN A 265 -9.41 3.19 -9.28
CA ASN A 265 -8.70 2.16 -8.51
C ASN A 265 -8.29 2.69 -7.14
N HIS A 266 -8.92 2.19 -6.07
CA HIS A 266 -8.55 2.48 -4.69
C HIS A 266 -7.10 2.10 -4.38
N GLN A 267 -6.56 1.10 -5.08
CA GLN A 267 -5.23 0.55 -4.88
C GLN A 267 -4.19 1.07 -5.88
N TYR A 268 -4.45 2.16 -6.63
CA TYR A 268 -3.53 2.64 -7.68
C TYR A 268 -2.06 2.66 -7.23
N SER A 269 -1.76 3.20 -6.03
CA SER A 269 -0.38 3.24 -5.51
C SER A 269 0.22 1.87 -5.11
N LYS A 270 -0.51 0.77 -5.35
CA LYS A 270 -0.03 -0.62 -5.26
C LYS A 270 -0.02 -1.32 -6.62
N SER A 271 -0.54 -0.69 -7.68
CA SER A 271 -0.58 -1.28 -9.02
C SER A 271 0.81 -1.45 -9.62
N PHE A 272 0.90 -2.28 -10.66
CA PHE A 272 2.15 -2.40 -11.43
C PHE A 272 2.48 -1.11 -12.18
N GLU A 273 1.47 -0.40 -12.68
CA GLU A 273 1.65 0.91 -13.34
C GLU A 273 2.38 1.89 -12.41
N PHE A 274 1.94 2.02 -11.16
CA PHE A 274 2.64 2.86 -10.18
C PHE A 274 4.05 2.35 -9.89
N GLU A 275 4.24 1.04 -9.72
CA GLU A 275 5.54 0.43 -9.42
C GLU A 275 6.55 0.72 -10.55
N HIS A 276 6.11 0.59 -11.80
CA HIS A 276 6.91 0.90 -12.99
C HIS A 276 7.26 2.39 -13.08
N ASP A 277 6.26 3.27 -12.97
CA ASP A 277 6.46 4.72 -13.01
C ASP A 277 7.38 5.20 -11.87
N PHE A 278 7.26 4.60 -10.68
CA PHE A 278 8.10 4.92 -9.53
C PHE A 278 9.56 4.45 -9.74
N ASP A 279 9.79 3.29 -10.37
CA ASP A 279 11.13 2.84 -10.71
C ASP A 279 11.77 3.73 -11.80
N GLU A 280 11.00 4.18 -12.78
CA GLU A 280 11.49 5.18 -13.76
C GLU A 280 11.84 6.51 -13.08
N PHE A 281 10.97 7.03 -12.20
CA PHE A 281 11.24 8.21 -11.37
C PHE A 281 12.52 8.03 -10.55
N ARG A 282 12.68 6.86 -9.87
CA ARG A 282 13.85 6.50 -9.09
C ARG A 282 15.11 6.51 -9.95
N ARG A 283 15.11 5.88 -11.13
CA ARG A 283 16.28 5.81 -12.03
C ARG A 283 16.73 7.19 -12.50
N ARG A 284 15.79 8.11 -12.72
CA ARG A 284 16.13 9.48 -13.11
C ARG A 284 16.72 10.29 -11.97
N ASN A 285 16.11 10.23 -10.79
CA ASN A 285 16.47 11.10 -9.68
C ASN A 285 17.46 10.47 -8.70
N PHE A 286 17.44 9.14 -8.58
CA PHE A 286 18.16 8.37 -7.55
C PHE A 286 18.75 7.06 -8.09
N PRO A 287 19.57 7.09 -9.15
CA PRO A 287 20.05 5.87 -9.80
C PRO A 287 20.86 4.94 -8.88
N GLN A 288 21.50 5.48 -7.85
CA GLN A 288 22.29 4.71 -6.87
C GLN A 288 21.47 4.27 -5.64
N SER A 289 20.17 4.53 -5.58
CA SER A 289 19.33 4.06 -4.49
C SER A 289 18.93 2.59 -4.67
N ALA A 290 18.34 2.00 -3.60
CA ALA A 290 17.79 0.66 -3.62
C ALA A 290 16.77 0.46 -4.76
N VAL A 291 16.75 -0.72 -5.36
CA VAL A 291 15.73 -1.08 -6.36
C VAL A 291 14.40 -1.32 -5.65
N TYR A 292 13.32 -0.76 -6.18
CA TYR A 292 11.98 -0.88 -5.61
C TYR A 292 11.12 -1.81 -6.47
N PHE A 293 10.60 -2.90 -5.90
CA PHE A 293 9.74 -3.85 -6.61
C PHE A 293 8.89 -4.68 -5.64
N SER A 294 7.87 -5.36 -6.17
CA SER A 294 6.99 -6.25 -5.41
C SER A 294 7.28 -7.72 -5.75
N LEU A 295 7.72 -8.51 -4.73
CA LEU A 295 8.06 -9.93 -4.90
C LEU A 295 6.84 -10.79 -5.25
N LEU A 296 5.65 -10.40 -4.78
CA LEU A 296 4.41 -11.13 -5.02
C LEU A 296 3.66 -10.70 -6.29
N ARG A 297 4.22 -9.78 -7.09
CA ARG A 297 3.62 -9.29 -8.34
C ARG A 297 3.22 -10.40 -9.34
N PRO A 298 3.97 -11.50 -9.49
CA PRO A 298 3.56 -12.60 -10.36
C PRO A 298 2.30 -13.34 -9.92
N PHE A 299 1.85 -13.18 -8.68
CA PHE A 299 0.82 -13.98 -8.05
C PHE A 299 -0.46 -13.19 -7.78
N CYS A 300 -1.60 -13.88 -7.86
CA CYS A 300 -2.89 -13.35 -7.43
C CYS A 300 -3.15 -13.58 -5.93
N GLU A 301 -4.14 -12.91 -5.37
CA GLU A 301 -4.53 -12.99 -3.95
C GLU A 301 -4.82 -14.44 -3.49
N LEU A 302 -5.48 -15.24 -4.35
CA LEU A 302 -5.82 -16.62 -4.01
C LEU A 302 -4.59 -17.53 -3.93
N GLN A 303 -3.60 -17.35 -4.82
CA GLN A 303 -2.31 -18.06 -4.75
C GLN A 303 -1.54 -17.68 -3.48
N ILE A 304 -1.53 -16.40 -3.12
CA ILE A 304 -0.91 -15.92 -1.90
C ILE A 304 -1.62 -16.51 -0.66
N ALA A 305 -2.95 -16.61 -0.67
CA ALA A 305 -3.70 -17.24 0.41
C ALA A 305 -3.38 -18.75 0.52
N LYS A 306 -3.23 -19.47 -0.61
CA LYS A 306 -2.79 -20.88 -0.63
C LYS A 306 -1.40 -21.01 -0.01
N GLN A 307 -0.45 -20.16 -0.39
CA GLN A 307 0.90 -20.17 0.18
C GLN A 307 0.87 -19.84 1.68
N PHE A 308 0.13 -18.80 2.09
CA PHE A 308 0.01 -18.37 3.49
C PHE A 308 -0.58 -19.45 4.40
N SER A 309 -1.52 -20.25 3.91
CA SER A 309 -2.15 -21.31 4.70
C SER A 309 -1.17 -22.33 5.28
N GLN A 310 0.05 -22.43 4.72
CA GLN A 310 1.11 -23.29 5.21
C GLN A 310 1.86 -22.71 6.42
N TYR A 311 1.71 -21.42 6.68
CA TYR A 311 2.51 -20.70 7.66
C TYR A 311 1.73 -20.50 8.98
N LYS A 312 1.43 -21.61 9.66
CA LYS A 312 0.58 -21.65 10.88
C LYS A 312 1.01 -20.72 11.99
N GLN A 313 2.32 -20.43 12.09
CA GLN A 313 2.87 -19.50 13.08
C GLN A 313 2.31 -18.07 12.96
N TYR A 314 1.75 -17.68 11.80
CA TYR A 314 1.18 -16.36 11.58
C TYR A 314 -0.35 -16.30 11.78
N HIS A 315 -1.06 -17.44 11.74
CA HIS A 315 -2.53 -17.46 11.65
C HIS A 315 -3.23 -16.68 12.75
N LEU A 316 -2.73 -16.73 13.98
CA LEU A 316 -3.35 -16.03 15.11
C LEU A 316 -2.85 -14.59 15.32
N ILE A 317 -1.79 -14.18 14.62
CA ILE A 317 -1.14 -12.90 14.86
C ILE A 317 -1.29 -11.90 13.70
N PHE A 318 -1.42 -12.37 12.45
CA PHE A 318 -1.54 -11.45 11.31
C PHE A 318 -2.84 -10.65 11.38
N ARG A 319 -2.80 -9.40 10.92
CA ARG A 319 -3.96 -8.50 10.87
C ARG A 319 -3.89 -7.65 9.61
N SER A 320 -5.02 -7.57 8.88
CA SER A 320 -5.18 -6.68 7.71
C SER A 320 -6.43 -5.82 7.82
N CYS A 321 -7.12 -5.85 8.95
CA CYS A 321 -8.34 -5.09 9.19
C CYS A 321 -8.02 -3.61 9.43
N ASN A 322 -8.48 -2.71 8.55
CA ASN A 322 -8.28 -1.27 8.71
C ASN A 322 -9.03 -0.72 9.94
N ARG A 323 -10.28 -1.11 10.15
CA ARG A 323 -11.11 -0.65 11.29
C ARG A 323 -10.58 -1.14 12.64
N GLY A 324 -10.08 -2.37 12.69
CA GLY A 324 -9.55 -3.00 13.90
C GLY A 324 -8.06 -2.72 14.17
N SER A 325 -7.36 -2.05 13.25
CA SER A 325 -5.89 -1.91 13.29
C SER A 325 -5.37 -1.30 14.59
N LYS A 326 -5.97 -0.22 15.07
CA LYS A 326 -5.57 0.45 16.33
C LYS A 326 -5.71 -0.43 17.57
N LYS A 327 -6.63 -1.40 17.55
CA LYS A 327 -6.88 -2.36 18.64
C LYS A 327 -6.21 -3.71 18.41
N ASN A 328 -5.51 -3.87 17.31
CA ASN A 328 -4.88 -5.11 16.86
C ASN A 328 -5.86 -6.31 16.78
N ILE A 329 -7.07 -6.09 16.27
CA ILE A 329 -8.12 -7.09 16.14
C ILE A 329 -8.67 -7.18 14.71
N TRP A 330 -9.30 -8.30 14.39
CA TRP A 330 -10.27 -8.40 13.31
C TRP A 330 -11.59 -7.78 13.79
N CYS A 331 -12.12 -6.75 13.10
CA CYS A 331 -13.41 -6.18 13.51
C CYS A 331 -14.60 -7.10 13.17
N CYS A 332 -14.41 -7.99 12.18
CA CYS A 332 -15.41 -8.92 11.67
C CYS A 332 -16.71 -8.27 11.15
N GLU A 333 -16.64 -6.99 10.78
CA GLU A 333 -17.76 -6.15 10.35
C GLU A 333 -17.41 -5.33 9.09
N CYS A 334 -16.34 -5.67 8.39
CA CYS A 334 -15.91 -4.92 7.22
C CYS A 334 -15.60 -5.85 6.04
N PRO A 335 -15.68 -5.34 4.79
CA PRO A 335 -15.42 -6.14 3.59
C PRO A 335 -14.01 -6.73 3.55
N LYS A 336 -13.00 -6.08 4.16
CA LYS A 336 -11.63 -6.63 4.22
C LYS A 336 -11.56 -7.89 5.11
N CYS A 337 -12.24 -7.93 6.26
CA CYS A 337 -12.30 -9.13 7.10
C CYS A 337 -12.97 -10.28 6.35
N LEU A 338 -14.11 -10.01 5.71
CA LEU A 338 -14.84 -10.99 4.92
C LEU A 338 -14.01 -11.50 3.75
N PHE A 339 -13.37 -10.62 3.00
CA PHE A 339 -12.50 -10.98 1.88
C PHE A 339 -11.37 -11.91 2.30
N VAL A 340 -10.64 -11.59 3.37
CA VAL A 340 -9.54 -12.45 3.85
C VAL A 340 -10.07 -13.82 4.29
N ALA A 341 -11.23 -13.88 4.94
CA ALA A 341 -11.87 -15.14 5.31
C ALA A 341 -12.25 -15.97 4.07
N ILE A 342 -12.80 -15.33 3.03
CA ILE A 342 -13.12 -15.98 1.75
C ILE A 342 -11.85 -16.54 1.10
N MET A 343 -10.77 -15.74 1.00
CA MET A 343 -9.52 -16.20 0.36
C MET A 343 -8.87 -17.39 1.08
N LEU A 344 -8.97 -17.45 2.42
CA LEU A 344 -8.40 -18.54 3.21
C LEU A 344 -9.31 -19.76 3.29
N SER A 345 -10.61 -19.60 3.06
CA SER A 345 -11.61 -20.66 3.25
C SER A 345 -11.39 -21.93 2.41
N PRO A 346 -10.84 -21.90 1.18
CA PRO A 346 -10.51 -23.14 0.46
C PRO A 346 -9.44 -23.98 1.17
N PHE A 347 -8.45 -23.33 1.78
CA PHE A 347 -7.18 -23.94 2.20
C PHE A 347 -7.13 -24.29 3.69
N LEU A 348 -7.98 -23.68 4.53
CA LEU A 348 -8.02 -23.95 5.97
C LEU A 348 -9.28 -24.71 6.38
N PRO A 349 -9.19 -25.63 7.36
CA PRO A 349 -10.38 -26.20 8.00
C PRO A 349 -11.27 -25.10 8.59
N PRO A 350 -12.62 -25.28 8.65
CA PRO A 350 -13.52 -24.26 9.21
C PRO A 350 -13.16 -23.83 10.63
N ASP A 351 -12.79 -24.77 11.52
CA ASP A 351 -12.43 -24.46 12.90
C ASP A 351 -11.16 -23.61 13.00
N GLU A 352 -10.16 -23.90 12.16
CA GLU A 352 -8.94 -23.11 12.10
C GLU A 352 -9.22 -21.69 11.55
N LEU A 353 -10.03 -21.59 10.50
CA LEU A 353 -10.47 -20.29 9.95
C LEU A 353 -11.24 -19.48 11.01
N ASN A 354 -12.18 -20.11 11.71
CA ASN A 354 -12.95 -19.45 12.75
C ASN A 354 -12.09 -19.01 13.95
N SER A 355 -11.03 -19.74 14.28
CA SER A 355 -10.09 -19.34 15.33
C SER A 355 -9.30 -18.06 14.99
N ILE A 356 -9.02 -17.80 13.71
CA ILE A 356 -8.35 -16.60 13.23
C ILE A 356 -9.19 -15.35 13.50
N PHE A 357 -10.50 -15.42 13.20
CA PHE A 357 -11.42 -14.29 13.29
C PHE A 357 -12.17 -14.23 14.64
N GLY A 358 -12.21 -15.34 15.38
CA GLY A 358 -13.03 -15.48 16.58
C GLY A 358 -14.52 -15.72 16.29
N CYS A 359 -14.90 -15.91 15.02
CA CYS A 359 -16.27 -16.20 14.58
C CYS A 359 -16.27 -16.83 13.17
N ASP A 360 -17.40 -17.41 12.78
CA ASP A 360 -17.62 -17.83 11.40
C ASP A 360 -18.02 -16.62 10.53
N MET A 361 -17.06 -16.12 9.76
CA MET A 361 -17.27 -14.97 8.87
C MET A 361 -18.27 -15.28 7.74
N LEU A 362 -18.33 -16.54 7.27
CA LEU A 362 -19.25 -16.95 6.21
C LEU A 362 -20.69 -17.19 6.70
N ALA A 363 -20.92 -17.19 8.02
CA ALA A 363 -22.26 -17.27 8.60
C ALA A 363 -22.91 -15.88 8.82
N LYS A 364 -22.16 -14.78 8.64
CA LYS A 364 -22.58 -13.41 8.96
C LYS A 364 -23.47 -12.79 7.89
N THR A 365 -24.77 -12.95 8.03
CA THR A 365 -25.77 -12.39 7.07
C THR A 365 -25.79 -10.86 7.04
N GLU A 366 -25.36 -10.20 8.09
CA GLU A 366 -25.20 -8.73 8.12
C GLU A 366 -24.18 -8.20 7.12
N LEU A 367 -23.30 -9.05 6.58
CA LEU A 367 -22.31 -8.71 5.55
C LEU A 367 -22.78 -9.04 4.11
N GLU A 368 -24.04 -9.36 3.88
CA GLU A 368 -24.57 -9.76 2.55
C GLU A 368 -24.28 -8.70 1.47
N THR A 369 -24.41 -7.43 1.77
CA THR A 369 -24.14 -6.35 0.81
C THR A 369 -22.66 -6.32 0.39
N ASP A 370 -21.75 -6.40 1.35
CA ASP A 370 -20.31 -6.45 1.09
C ASP A 370 -19.94 -7.75 0.35
N PHE A 371 -20.56 -8.86 0.73
CA PHE A 371 -20.40 -10.16 0.08
C PHE A 371 -20.82 -10.11 -1.40
N ASP A 372 -22.00 -9.58 -1.69
CA ASP A 372 -22.50 -9.43 -3.06
C ASP A 372 -21.57 -8.53 -3.91
N GLY A 373 -21.01 -7.46 -3.31
CA GLY A 373 -20.01 -6.60 -3.94
C GLY A 373 -18.70 -7.33 -4.24
N LEU A 374 -18.22 -8.14 -3.30
CA LEU A 374 -17.00 -8.95 -3.46
C LEU A 374 -17.18 -10.04 -4.54
N CYS A 375 -18.36 -10.66 -4.63
CA CYS A 375 -18.68 -11.67 -5.65
C CYS A 375 -18.92 -11.07 -7.05
N GLY A 376 -18.94 -9.73 -7.19
CA GLY A 376 -19.27 -9.09 -8.47
C GLY A 376 -20.76 -9.16 -8.83
N PHE A 377 -21.65 -9.51 -7.89
CA PHE A 377 -23.12 -9.52 -8.13
C PHE A 377 -23.70 -8.11 -8.23
N THR A 378 -22.93 -7.10 -7.83
CA THR A 378 -23.24 -5.69 -7.96
C THR A 378 -22.20 -5.01 -8.86
N GLY A 379 -22.52 -3.87 -9.44
CA GLY A 379 -21.56 -3.12 -10.27
C GLY A 379 -20.49 -2.36 -9.49
N LEU A 380 -20.48 -2.47 -8.15
CA LEU A 380 -19.57 -1.75 -7.26
C LEU A 380 -18.84 -2.73 -6.33
N LYS A 381 -17.53 -2.78 -6.47
CA LYS A 381 -16.62 -3.49 -5.55
C LYS A 381 -16.31 -2.59 -4.34
N PRO A 382 -16.24 -3.14 -3.12
CA PRO A 382 -15.89 -2.35 -1.94
C PRO A 382 -14.57 -1.57 -2.11
N PHE A 383 -14.54 -0.31 -1.64
CA PHE A 383 -13.32 0.51 -1.59
C PHE A 383 -12.43 0.07 -0.43
N GLU A 384 -11.82 -1.07 -0.61
CA GLU A 384 -10.86 -1.70 0.31
C GLU A 384 -9.77 -2.42 -0.51
N CYS A 385 -8.65 -2.74 0.10
CA CYS A 385 -7.63 -3.57 -0.53
C CYS A 385 -8.11 -5.03 -0.61
N VAL A 386 -8.82 -5.37 -1.66
CA VAL A 386 -9.40 -6.70 -1.92
C VAL A 386 -9.05 -7.12 -3.35
N GLY A 387 -8.96 -8.43 -3.61
CA GLY A 387 -8.66 -9.00 -4.92
C GLY A 387 -9.80 -8.85 -5.92
N THR A 388 -9.77 -9.62 -7.00
CA THR A 388 -10.75 -9.57 -8.07
C THR A 388 -12.02 -10.36 -7.75
N ALA A 389 -13.13 -10.08 -8.43
CA ALA A 389 -14.35 -10.86 -8.31
C ALA A 389 -14.14 -12.33 -8.75
N ASP A 390 -13.33 -12.55 -9.79
CA ASP A 390 -13.01 -13.90 -10.29
C ASP A 390 -12.27 -14.73 -9.23
N GLU A 391 -11.37 -14.14 -8.47
CA GLU A 391 -10.70 -14.80 -7.35
C GLU A 391 -11.68 -15.18 -6.23
N VAL A 392 -12.61 -14.27 -5.91
CA VAL A 392 -13.66 -14.52 -4.92
C VAL A 392 -14.58 -15.65 -5.37
N VAL A 393 -15.01 -15.66 -6.64
CA VAL A 393 -15.83 -16.72 -7.21
C VAL A 393 -15.11 -18.07 -7.17
N LEU A 394 -13.82 -18.10 -7.54
CA LEU A 394 -13.04 -19.33 -7.47
C LEU A 394 -12.87 -19.81 -6.02
N ALA A 395 -12.52 -18.91 -5.09
CA ALA A 395 -12.35 -19.25 -3.67
C ALA A 395 -13.63 -19.84 -3.07
N LEU A 396 -14.79 -19.23 -3.34
CA LEU A 396 -16.09 -19.72 -2.84
C LEU A 396 -16.50 -21.03 -3.50
N THR A 397 -16.18 -21.22 -4.79
CA THR A 397 -16.43 -22.50 -5.50
C THR A 397 -15.64 -23.63 -4.84
N LEU A 398 -14.34 -23.47 -4.66
CA LEU A 398 -13.48 -24.45 -3.98
C LEU A 398 -13.94 -24.73 -2.54
N THR A 399 -14.38 -23.67 -1.83
CA THR A 399 -14.92 -23.82 -0.48
C THR A 399 -16.21 -24.63 -0.48
N ALA A 400 -17.13 -24.36 -1.40
CA ALA A 400 -18.39 -25.11 -1.52
C ALA A 400 -18.13 -26.59 -1.86
N GLU A 401 -17.19 -26.89 -2.74
CA GLU A 401 -16.75 -28.25 -3.06
C GLU A 401 -16.18 -28.97 -1.82
N LYS A 402 -15.34 -28.28 -1.04
CA LYS A 402 -14.80 -28.81 0.22
C LYS A 402 -15.89 -29.14 1.21
N TYR A 403 -16.86 -28.24 1.42
CA TYR A 403 -17.99 -28.50 2.34
C TYR A 403 -18.84 -29.68 1.89
N LYS A 404 -19.15 -29.77 0.58
CA LYS A 404 -19.89 -30.93 0.02
C LYS A 404 -19.13 -32.25 0.22
N LYS A 405 -17.83 -32.26 -0.09
CA LYS A 405 -16.97 -33.45 0.05
C LYS A 405 -16.83 -33.91 1.51
N SER A 406 -16.84 -32.98 2.46
CA SER A 406 -16.72 -33.26 3.88
C SER A 406 -18.07 -33.52 4.57
N GLY A 407 -19.20 -33.38 3.89
CA GLY A 407 -20.53 -33.52 4.48
C GLY A 407 -20.89 -32.45 5.52
N LEU A 408 -20.20 -31.31 5.51
CA LEU A 408 -20.44 -30.20 6.42
C LEU A 408 -21.62 -29.34 5.97
N GLU A 409 -22.36 -28.79 6.94
CA GLU A 409 -23.40 -27.81 6.66
C GLU A 409 -22.78 -26.49 6.19
N MET A 410 -23.22 -25.99 5.04
CA MET A 410 -22.71 -24.75 4.49
C MET A 410 -23.21 -23.54 5.30
N PRO A 411 -22.33 -22.57 5.64
CA PRO A 411 -22.74 -21.32 6.27
C PRO A 411 -23.59 -20.46 5.31
N ALA A 412 -24.30 -19.47 5.88
CA ALA A 412 -25.32 -18.69 5.17
C ALA A 412 -24.82 -18.01 3.88
N LEU A 413 -23.67 -17.33 3.93
CA LEU A 413 -23.12 -16.63 2.77
C LEU A 413 -22.64 -17.62 1.68
N LEU A 414 -22.12 -18.79 2.06
CA LEU A 414 -21.73 -19.81 1.11
C LEU A 414 -22.95 -20.44 0.40
N ARG A 415 -24.07 -20.66 1.11
CA ARG A 415 -25.34 -21.07 0.48
C ARG A 415 -25.84 -20.01 -0.49
N ARG A 416 -25.85 -18.73 -0.06
CA ARG A 416 -26.19 -17.58 -0.90
C ARG A 416 -25.38 -17.54 -2.20
N PHE A 417 -24.06 -17.78 -2.12
CA PHE A 417 -23.21 -17.88 -3.28
C PHE A 417 -23.66 -18.99 -4.23
N CYS A 418 -23.87 -20.20 -3.71
CA CYS A 418 -24.33 -21.35 -4.53
C CYS A 418 -25.68 -21.10 -5.22
N GLU A 419 -26.57 -20.31 -4.60
CA GLU A 419 -27.89 -19.97 -5.16
C GLU A 419 -27.81 -18.87 -6.22
N LYS A 420 -26.92 -17.87 -6.06
CA LYS A 420 -26.85 -16.68 -6.92
C LYS A 420 -25.81 -16.79 -8.04
N ASN A 421 -24.73 -17.52 -7.80
CA ASN A 421 -23.62 -17.53 -8.76
C ASN A 421 -23.98 -18.30 -10.03
N THR A 422 -23.88 -17.60 -11.16
CA THR A 422 -24.05 -18.17 -12.51
C THR A 422 -22.74 -18.21 -13.30
N ALA A 423 -21.68 -17.58 -12.77
CA ALA A 423 -20.38 -17.53 -13.41
C ALA A 423 -19.60 -18.84 -13.22
N SER A 424 -18.88 -19.27 -14.24
CA SER A 424 -17.96 -20.39 -14.15
C SER A 424 -16.69 -19.95 -13.41
N ALA A 425 -16.21 -20.77 -12.47
CA ALA A 425 -14.96 -20.51 -11.78
C ALA A 425 -13.76 -20.61 -12.73
N ASN A 426 -12.86 -19.64 -12.63
CA ASN A 426 -11.65 -19.60 -13.44
C ASN A 426 -10.48 -20.30 -12.72
N TYR A 427 -10.35 -21.61 -12.88
CA TYR A 427 -9.29 -22.41 -12.27
C TYR A 427 -7.87 -22.05 -12.75
N SER A 428 -7.73 -21.38 -13.91
CA SER A 428 -6.41 -20.96 -14.40
C SER A 428 -5.73 -19.92 -13.48
N LEU A 429 -6.48 -19.26 -12.60
CA LEU A 429 -5.92 -18.35 -11.59
C LEU A 429 -4.95 -19.04 -10.63
N LEU A 430 -5.11 -20.34 -10.34
CA LEU A 430 -4.20 -21.08 -9.46
C LEU A 430 -2.87 -21.45 -10.15
N SER A 431 -2.85 -21.55 -11.47
CA SER A 431 -1.66 -21.88 -12.27
C SER A 431 -1.13 -20.69 -13.08
N GLY A 432 -1.77 -19.53 -12.95
CA GLY A 432 -1.35 -18.30 -13.62
C GLY A 432 -0.04 -17.74 -13.05
N PHE A 433 0.70 -17.07 -13.92
CA PHE A 433 1.90 -16.32 -13.56
C PHE A 433 1.89 -15.00 -14.33
N ASN A 434 1.99 -13.88 -13.63
CA ASN A 434 2.06 -12.58 -14.28
C ASN A 434 3.51 -12.23 -14.61
N GLU A 435 3.81 -12.13 -15.90
CA GLU A 435 5.16 -11.79 -16.40
C GLU A 435 5.49 -10.30 -16.25
N GLU A 436 4.49 -9.43 -16.03
CA GLU A 436 4.71 -8.00 -15.81
C GLU A 436 5.17 -7.76 -14.37
N ASN A 437 6.48 -7.77 -14.15
CA ASN A 437 7.09 -7.52 -12.85
C ASN A 437 8.51 -6.93 -13.00
N LEU A 438 9.05 -6.36 -11.93
CA LEU A 438 10.39 -5.77 -11.87
C LEU A 438 11.34 -6.56 -10.98
N ILE A 439 11.07 -7.83 -10.74
CA ILE A 439 11.82 -8.66 -9.80
C ILE A 439 13.24 -8.91 -10.32
N PRO A 440 14.30 -8.55 -9.55
CA PRO A 440 15.67 -8.85 -9.92
C PRO A 440 15.95 -10.37 -9.92
N LYS A 441 16.76 -10.85 -10.88
CA LYS A 441 17.09 -12.26 -11.08
C LYS A 441 17.54 -13.03 -9.84
N LYS A 442 18.17 -12.35 -8.86
CA LYS A 442 18.62 -12.99 -7.62
C LYS A 442 17.46 -13.56 -6.76
N PHE A 443 16.21 -13.19 -7.06
CA PHE A 443 15.01 -13.66 -6.38
C PHE A 443 14.24 -14.73 -7.17
N ASP A 444 14.68 -15.12 -8.37
CA ASP A 444 14.00 -16.09 -9.23
C ASP A 444 13.70 -17.41 -8.50
N GLU A 445 14.62 -17.92 -7.70
CA GLU A 445 14.42 -19.16 -6.94
C GLU A 445 13.34 -19.03 -5.85
N CYS A 446 13.17 -17.83 -5.26
CA CYS A 446 12.10 -17.57 -4.29
C CYS A 446 10.73 -17.60 -4.98
N VAL A 447 10.63 -16.93 -6.13
CA VAL A 447 9.41 -16.87 -6.95
C VAL A 447 9.06 -18.24 -7.49
N LYS A 448 10.03 -18.97 -8.06
CA LYS A 448 9.87 -20.32 -8.62
C LYS A 448 9.34 -21.30 -7.57
N ARG A 449 9.95 -21.32 -6.37
CA ARG A 449 9.51 -22.19 -5.28
C ARG A 449 8.04 -21.93 -4.88
N MET A 450 7.61 -20.67 -4.82
CA MET A 450 6.22 -20.35 -4.56
C MET A 450 5.33 -20.81 -5.71
N PHE A 451 5.71 -20.52 -6.96
CA PHE A 451 4.93 -20.91 -8.14
C PHE A 451 4.73 -22.41 -8.23
N GLU A 452 5.78 -23.21 -8.04
CA GLU A 452 5.71 -24.68 -8.02
C GLU A 452 4.71 -25.19 -6.96
N TYR A 453 4.69 -24.58 -5.78
CA TYR A 453 3.77 -24.97 -4.71
C TYR A 453 2.31 -24.57 -5.04
N VAL A 454 2.08 -23.31 -5.44
CA VAL A 454 0.69 -22.81 -5.61
C VAL A 454 0.01 -23.36 -6.86
N SER A 455 0.78 -23.72 -7.90
CA SER A 455 0.27 -24.31 -9.15
C SER A 455 0.10 -25.83 -9.08
N ALA A 456 0.63 -26.49 -8.07
CA ALA A 456 0.40 -27.93 -7.88
C ALA A 456 -1.09 -28.21 -7.65
N ALA A 457 -1.65 -29.19 -8.37
CA ALA A 457 -2.98 -29.70 -8.11
C ALA A 457 -2.98 -30.46 -6.75
N ASP A 458 -3.98 -30.18 -5.92
CA ASP A 458 -4.18 -30.90 -4.64
C ASP A 458 -4.78 -32.27 -4.89
#